data_15d9a686ee7612bb2670b276dbd4bbc8
#
_entry.id   15d9a686ee7612bb2670b276dbd4bbc8
#
_cell.length_a   1.000
_cell.length_b   1.000
_cell.length_c   1.000
_cell.angle_alpha   90.00
_cell.angle_beta   90.00
_cell.angle_gamma   90.00
#
_symmetry.space_group_name_H-M   'P 1'
#
loop_
_entity.id
_entity.type
_entity.pdbx_description
1 polymer ?
#
loop_
_entity_poly.entity_id
_entity_poly.type
_entity_poly.pdbx_seq_one_letter_code
_entity_poly.pdbx_strand_id
1 'polypeptide(L)'
;MNKLFSTLIVLTIFSTAILSFSCTNDNDDNKYAEVTINEGPIGDIGGDFIGNGGNTSETFEYQNSLSRAEYNADITASNGGIFQIIIKDADGNTVLDRSLNGNREPDSFSGVTSSGTAGTWSVTIILTEFNGDGSFSLSEGD
;
A
#
# COMPACT_ATOMS: atom_id res chain seq x y z
N MET A 1 -1.32 65.58 -57.18
CA MET A 1 -0.51 65.05 -56.06
C MET A 1 -1.47 64.50 -54.99
N ASN A 2 -1.88 63.31 -55.11
CA ASN A 2 -2.67 62.66 -54.04
C ASN A 2 -2.13 61.22 -53.83
N LYS A 3 -1.57 60.98 -52.67
CA LYS A 3 -1.07 59.70 -52.28
C LYS A 3 -2.22 58.89 -51.73
N LEU A 4 -2.52 57.78 -52.38
CA LEU A 4 -3.45 56.75 -51.89
C LEU A 4 -2.71 55.89 -50.92
N PHE A 5 -3.12 55.91 -49.65
CA PHE A 5 -2.72 54.95 -48.65
C PHE A 5 -3.57 53.71 -48.82
N SER A 6 -2.91 52.62 -49.25
CA SER A 6 -3.51 51.28 -49.25
C SER A 6 -3.38 50.66 -47.85
N THR A 7 -4.50 50.57 -47.18
CA THR A 7 -4.54 49.90 -45.86
C THR A 7 -4.69 48.37 -46.07
N LEU A 8 -3.62 47.65 -45.85
CA LEU A 8 -3.61 46.20 -45.89
C LEU A 8 -4.22 45.67 -44.57
N ILE A 9 -5.42 45.13 -44.64
CA ILE A 9 -6.06 44.45 -43.52
C ILE A 9 -5.51 43.03 -43.49
N VAL A 10 -4.67 42.72 -42.49
CA VAL A 10 -4.21 41.37 -42.21
C VAL A 10 -5.27 40.71 -41.33
N LEU A 11 -6.04 39.81 -41.92
CA LEU A 11 -7.02 38.98 -41.23
C LEU A 11 -6.29 37.77 -40.56
N THR A 12 -5.94 37.90 -39.28
CA THR A 12 -5.42 36.79 -38.50
C THR A 12 -6.55 35.85 -38.12
N ILE A 13 -6.58 34.70 -38.77
CA ILE A 13 -7.47 33.59 -38.39
C ILE A 13 -6.91 32.94 -37.15
N PHE A 14 -7.53 33.20 -36.01
CA PHE A 14 -7.23 32.51 -34.75
C PHE A 14 -7.89 31.14 -34.81
N SER A 15 -7.11 30.11 -35.17
CA SER A 15 -7.53 28.72 -35.10
C SER A 15 -7.52 28.30 -33.64
N THR A 16 -8.68 28.31 -32.98
CA THR A 16 -8.88 27.71 -31.66
C THR A 16 -8.89 26.20 -31.80
N ALA A 17 -7.75 25.57 -31.53
CA ALA A 17 -7.69 24.13 -31.33
C ALA A 17 -8.45 23.78 -30.03
N ILE A 18 -9.65 23.23 -30.19
CA ILE A 18 -10.42 22.65 -29.12
C ILE A 18 -9.71 21.33 -28.79
N LEU A 19 -8.87 21.35 -27.76
CA LEU A 19 -8.38 20.13 -27.09
C LEU A 19 -9.59 19.49 -26.38
N SER A 20 -10.23 18.56 -27.08
CA SER A 20 -11.16 17.63 -26.41
C SER A 20 -10.36 16.77 -25.46
N PHE A 21 -10.34 17.16 -24.17
CA PHE A 21 -9.99 16.23 -23.11
C PHE A 21 -11.06 15.14 -23.12
N SER A 22 -10.72 14.00 -23.70
CA SER A 22 -11.44 12.76 -23.44
C SER A 22 -11.18 12.42 -21.98
N CYS A 23 -12.12 12.73 -21.09
CA CYS A 23 -12.19 12.05 -19.82
C CYS A 23 -12.46 10.59 -20.14
N THR A 24 -11.43 9.77 -20.12
CA THR A 24 -11.62 8.34 -19.93
C THR A 24 -12.21 8.22 -18.52
N ASN A 25 -13.46 7.82 -18.43
CA ASN A 25 -14.03 7.30 -17.18
C ASN A 25 -13.34 5.94 -16.95
N ASP A 26 -12.13 5.98 -16.41
CA ASP A 26 -11.58 4.83 -15.73
C ASP A 26 -12.43 4.69 -14.47
N ASN A 27 -13.10 3.54 -14.34
CA ASN A 27 -13.85 3.16 -13.14
C ASN A 27 -12.91 2.86 -11.96
N ASP A 28 -11.90 3.70 -11.76
CA ASP A 28 -10.93 3.63 -10.67
C ASP A 28 -11.44 4.29 -9.37
N ASP A 29 -12.61 4.95 -9.44
CA ASP A 29 -13.16 5.75 -8.35
C ASP A 29 -13.57 4.95 -7.10
N ASN A 30 -13.40 3.64 -7.09
CA ASN A 30 -13.77 2.78 -5.96
C ASN A 30 -12.69 1.79 -5.52
N LYS A 31 -11.46 1.92 -6.02
CA LYS A 31 -10.34 1.11 -5.54
C LYS A 31 -9.81 1.67 -4.24
N TYR A 32 -9.74 0.82 -3.24
CA TYR A 32 -9.18 1.15 -1.93
C TYR A 32 -8.42 -0.03 -1.35
N ALA A 33 -7.53 0.25 -0.41
CA ALA A 33 -6.92 -0.71 0.50
C ALA A 33 -6.68 -0.01 1.83
N GLU A 34 -6.95 -0.71 2.91
CA GLU A 34 -6.90 -0.19 4.27
C GLU A 34 -6.33 -1.24 5.22
N VAL A 35 -5.56 -0.77 6.21
CA VAL A 35 -5.05 -1.58 7.32
C VAL A 35 -5.53 -0.94 8.61
N THR A 36 -6.15 -1.73 9.48
CA THR A 36 -6.65 -1.28 10.78
C THR A 36 -5.90 -2.02 11.87
N ILE A 37 -5.30 -1.29 12.82
CA ILE A 37 -4.66 -1.88 14.00
C ILE A 37 -5.71 -2.03 15.10
N ASN A 38 -5.87 -3.26 15.58
CA ASN A 38 -6.84 -3.61 16.62
C ASN A 38 -6.17 -3.81 17.98
N GLU A 39 -4.88 -4.14 18.00
CA GLU A 39 -4.08 -4.43 19.19
C GLU A 39 -2.72 -3.77 19.09
N GLY A 40 -2.12 -3.44 20.23
CA GLY A 40 -0.75 -2.95 20.31
C GLY A 40 -0.58 -1.61 20.99
N PRO A 41 0.64 -1.03 21.05
CA PRO A 41 1.90 -1.55 20.50
C PRO A 41 2.78 -2.29 21.52
N ILE A 42 2.30 -2.60 22.73
CA ILE A 42 3.08 -3.20 23.82
C ILE A 42 2.61 -4.64 24.05
N GLY A 43 3.52 -5.59 23.89
CA GLY A 43 3.29 -7.02 24.05
C GLY A 43 2.84 -7.68 22.75
N ASP A 44 1.65 -7.37 22.30
CA ASP A 44 1.09 -7.88 21.05
C ASP A 44 0.71 -6.71 20.12
N ILE A 45 0.80 -6.94 18.81
CA ILE A 45 0.25 -6.07 17.79
C ILE A 45 -0.50 -6.92 16.79
N GLY A 46 -1.67 -6.45 16.37
CA GLY A 46 -2.46 -7.16 15.38
C GLY A 46 -3.48 -6.24 14.73
N GLY A 47 -4.01 -6.70 13.63
CA GLY A 47 -4.98 -5.93 12.88
C GLY A 47 -5.57 -6.68 11.72
N ASP A 48 -6.50 -6.00 11.08
CA ASP A 48 -7.20 -6.47 9.89
C ASP A 48 -6.77 -5.65 8.68
N PHE A 49 -6.89 -6.24 7.51
CA PHE A 49 -6.71 -5.54 6.25
C PHE A 49 -7.82 -5.89 5.26
N ILE A 50 -8.19 -4.91 4.46
CA ILE A 50 -9.23 -5.05 3.45
C ILE A 50 -8.88 -4.24 2.21
N GLY A 51 -9.33 -4.68 1.04
CA GLY A 51 -9.15 -3.94 -0.19
C GLY A 51 -10.13 -4.32 -1.28
N ASN A 52 -10.30 -3.41 -2.23
CA ASN A 52 -11.04 -3.59 -3.47
C ASN A 52 -10.18 -3.19 -4.67
N GLY A 53 -9.06 -3.91 -4.87
CA GLY A 53 -8.09 -3.64 -5.93
C GLY A 53 -7.21 -2.41 -5.70
N GLY A 54 -7.17 -1.87 -4.47
CA GLY A 54 -6.36 -0.72 -4.11
C GLY A 54 -4.95 -1.06 -3.63
N ASN A 55 -4.20 -0.01 -3.29
CA ASN A 55 -2.84 -0.10 -2.76
C ASN A 55 -2.74 0.71 -1.49
N THR A 56 -2.00 0.20 -0.50
CA THR A 56 -1.60 0.95 0.70
C THR A 56 -0.29 0.42 1.26
N SER A 57 0.40 1.24 2.03
CA SER A 57 1.58 0.86 2.78
C SER A 57 1.56 1.60 4.12
N GLU A 58 1.40 0.84 5.20
CA GLU A 58 1.31 1.36 6.55
C GLU A 58 2.44 0.80 7.40
N THR A 59 3.07 1.64 8.23
CA THR A 59 4.14 1.25 9.14
C THR A 59 3.76 1.60 10.57
N PHE A 60 3.89 0.62 11.45
CA PHE A 60 3.57 0.71 12.87
C PHE A 60 4.81 0.44 13.72
N GLU A 61 4.85 1.00 14.91
CA GLU A 61 5.84 0.65 15.91
C GLU A 61 5.37 -0.55 16.75
N TYR A 62 6.30 -1.43 17.07
CA TYR A 62 6.09 -2.60 17.90
C TYR A 62 7.19 -2.69 18.96
N GLN A 63 6.80 -2.71 20.24
CA GLN A 63 7.76 -2.84 21.33
C GLN A 63 8.04 -4.33 21.58
N ASN A 64 9.25 -4.77 21.27
CA ASN A 64 9.69 -6.15 21.47
C ASN A 64 10.85 -6.20 22.47
N SER A 65 10.59 -6.76 23.64
CA SER A 65 11.60 -6.92 24.69
C SER A 65 12.53 -8.11 24.44
N LEU A 66 12.19 -8.98 23.49
CA LEU A 66 12.93 -10.16 23.10
C LEU A 66 13.67 -9.98 21.78
N SER A 67 14.46 -10.96 21.41
CA SER A 67 15.21 -10.93 20.14
C SER A 67 14.41 -11.47 18.94
N ARG A 68 13.23 -12.02 19.16
CA ARG A 68 12.37 -12.59 18.13
C ARG A 68 10.92 -12.22 18.38
N ALA A 69 10.10 -12.34 17.36
CA ALA A 69 8.65 -12.21 17.45
C ALA A 69 7.99 -13.42 16.78
N GLU A 70 6.90 -13.91 17.35
CA GLU A 70 5.98 -14.81 16.67
C GLU A 70 5.10 -13.99 15.74
N TYR A 71 4.77 -14.52 14.58
CA TYR A 71 3.92 -13.85 13.61
C TYR A 71 2.91 -14.81 13.00
N ASN A 72 1.76 -14.24 12.65
CA ASN A 72 0.71 -14.90 11.87
C ASN A 72 0.14 -13.91 10.86
N ALA A 73 -0.25 -14.40 9.69
CA ALA A 73 -1.10 -13.68 8.75
C ALA A 73 -1.95 -14.68 7.96
N ASP A 74 -3.17 -14.26 7.68
CA ASP A 74 -4.19 -15.06 7.00
C ASP A 74 -5.01 -14.17 6.06
N ILE A 75 -5.21 -14.63 4.82
CA ILE A 75 -6.15 -14.02 3.88
C ILE A 75 -7.45 -14.82 3.93
N THR A 76 -8.50 -14.22 4.50
CA THR A 76 -9.78 -14.90 4.72
C THR A 76 -10.57 -15.07 3.42
N ALA A 77 -10.62 -14.04 2.59
CA ALA A 77 -11.24 -14.09 1.29
C ALA A 77 -10.48 -13.17 0.32
N SER A 78 -10.23 -13.64 -0.90
CA SER A 78 -9.53 -12.83 -1.87
C SER A 78 -9.86 -13.20 -3.31
N ASN A 79 -9.92 -12.16 -4.15
CA ASN A 79 -10.00 -12.26 -5.59
C ASN A 79 -8.65 -11.88 -6.28
N GLY A 80 -7.61 -11.55 -5.50
CA GLY A 80 -6.30 -11.25 -6.03
C GLY A 80 -5.52 -10.19 -5.25
N GLY A 81 -4.38 -9.81 -5.81
CA GLY A 81 -3.45 -8.86 -5.21
C GLY A 81 -2.45 -9.51 -4.27
N ILE A 82 -1.66 -8.69 -3.60
CA ILE A 82 -0.57 -9.15 -2.72
C ILE A 82 -0.74 -8.48 -1.35
N PHE A 83 -0.65 -9.29 -0.30
CA PHE A 83 -0.34 -8.87 1.06
C PHE A 83 1.14 -9.13 1.34
N GLN A 84 1.85 -8.15 1.89
CA GLN A 84 3.25 -8.31 2.33
C GLN A 84 3.42 -7.72 3.73
N ILE A 85 4.17 -8.41 4.56
CA ILE A 85 4.62 -7.94 5.87
C ILE A 85 6.15 -7.87 5.89
N ILE A 86 6.68 -6.73 6.29
CA ILE A 86 8.12 -6.51 6.50
C ILE A 86 8.30 -6.07 7.95
N ILE A 87 9.17 -6.78 8.68
CA ILE A 87 9.51 -6.45 10.07
C ILE A 87 10.99 -6.14 10.15
N LYS A 88 11.31 -5.01 10.79
CA LYS A 88 12.68 -4.61 11.09
C LYS A 88 12.88 -4.49 12.59
N ASP A 89 14.05 -4.92 13.05
CA ASP A 89 14.46 -4.83 14.45
C ASP A 89 14.79 -3.37 14.86
N ALA A 90 15.19 -3.17 16.13
CA ALA A 90 15.51 -1.86 16.66
C ALA A 90 16.73 -1.18 15.98
N ASP A 91 17.60 -1.94 15.34
CA ASP A 91 18.74 -1.43 14.54
C ASP A 91 18.37 -1.22 13.05
N GLY A 92 17.12 -1.53 12.66
CA GLY A 92 16.64 -1.38 11.29
C GLY A 92 16.96 -2.56 10.36
N ASN A 93 17.45 -3.69 10.89
CA ASN A 93 17.70 -4.89 10.09
C ASN A 93 16.40 -5.62 9.83
N THR A 94 16.19 -6.12 8.62
CA THR A 94 15.02 -6.92 8.29
C THR A 94 15.09 -8.30 8.94
N VAL A 95 14.13 -8.62 9.80
CA VAL A 95 13.98 -9.89 10.50
C VAL A 95 12.87 -10.76 9.93
N LEU A 96 11.97 -10.16 9.16
CA LEU A 96 10.93 -10.83 8.37
C LEU A 96 10.62 -10.04 7.11
N ASP A 97 10.44 -10.75 6.01
CA ASP A 97 9.86 -10.25 4.76
C ASP A 97 9.10 -11.41 4.10
N ARG A 98 7.77 -11.36 4.15
CA ARG A 98 6.90 -12.41 3.63
C ARG A 98 5.67 -11.85 2.94
N SER A 99 5.20 -12.57 1.92
CA SER A 99 4.02 -12.20 1.14
C SER A 99 3.07 -13.37 0.98
N LEU A 100 1.78 -13.05 0.87
CA LEU A 100 0.70 -13.91 0.41
C LEU A 100 0.13 -13.36 -0.89
N ASN A 101 -0.22 -14.25 -1.80
CA ASN A 101 -0.94 -13.87 -3.02
C ASN A 101 -2.42 -14.22 -2.83
N GLY A 102 -3.29 -13.22 -2.96
CA GLY A 102 -4.71 -13.44 -2.92
C GLY A 102 -5.17 -14.28 -4.09
N ASN A 103 -5.86 -15.32 -4.04
CA ASN A 103 -6.27 -16.33 -5.01
C ASN A 103 -5.25 -17.48 -5.24
N ARG A 104 -4.25 -17.64 -4.37
CA ARG A 104 -3.29 -18.75 -4.42
C ARG A 104 -3.02 -19.28 -3.02
N GLU A 105 -2.88 -20.59 -2.91
CA GLU A 105 -2.34 -21.24 -1.73
C GLU A 105 -0.79 -21.12 -1.67
N PRO A 106 -0.21 -21.00 -0.46
CA PRO A 106 -0.92 -20.85 0.81
C PRO A 106 -1.54 -19.46 0.96
N ASP A 107 -2.71 -19.39 1.60
CA ASP A 107 -3.44 -18.17 1.96
C ASP A 107 -3.05 -17.64 3.36
N SER A 108 -2.22 -18.37 4.07
CA SER A 108 -1.78 -18.03 5.41
C SER A 108 -0.32 -18.43 5.66
N PHE A 109 0.27 -17.80 6.65
CA PHE A 109 1.56 -18.22 7.21
C PHE A 109 1.67 -17.87 8.70
N SER A 110 2.46 -18.63 9.41
CA SER A 110 2.87 -18.35 10.79
C SER A 110 4.31 -18.76 11.02
N GLY A 111 4.90 -18.31 12.12
CA GLY A 111 6.26 -18.69 12.50
C GLY A 111 6.89 -17.70 13.46
N VAL A 112 8.23 -17.78 13.54
CA VAL A 112 9.06 -16.91 14.36
C VAL A 112 10.05 -16.18 13.44
N THR A 113 10.28 -14.89 13.71
CA THR A 113 11.23 -14.07 12.94
C THR A 113 12.67 -14.58 13.10
N SER A 114 13.55 -14.12 12.22
CA SER A 114 14.99 -14.18 12.51
C SER A 114 15.29 -13.39 13.79
N SER A 115 16.40 -13.72 14.47
CA SER A 115 16.84 -12.97 15.63
C SER A 115 17.25 -11.55 15.24
N GLY A 116 16.82 -10.56 16.02
CA GLY A 116 17.13 -9.15 15.88
C GLY A 116 17.47 -8.50 17.21
N THR A 117 17.72 -7.20 17.19
CA THR A 117 17.98 -6.40 18.38
C THR A 117 16.66 -6.02 19.05
N ALA A 118 16.51 -6.34 20.35
CA ALA A 118 15.35 -5.96 21.15
C ALA A 118 15.18 -4.42 21.22
N GLY A 119 13.95 -3.98 21.32
CA GLY A 119 13.61 -2.55 21.40
C GLY A 119 12.37 -2.20 20.56
N THR A 120 12.34 -0.99 20.01
CA THR A 120 11.26 -0.55 19.12
C THR A 120 11.51 -1.10 17.71
N TRP A 121 10.70 -2.04 17.31
CA TRP A 121 10.69 -2.62 15.97
C TRP A 121 9.71 -1.87 15.08
N SER A 122 9.86 -1.96 13.76
CA SER A 122 8.88 -1.47 12.81
C SER A 122 8.24 -2.61 12.04
N VAL A 123 6.92 -2.54 11.90
CA VAL A 123 6.09 -3.48 11.14
C VAL A 123 5.45 -2.73 10.00
N THR A 124 5.79 -3.10 8.78
CA THR A 124 5.21 -2.51 7.57
C THR A 124 4.30 -3.52 6.89
N ILE A 125 3.05 -3.15 6.69
CA ILE A 125 2.06 -3.90 5.91
C ILE A 125 1.90 -3.20 4.57
N ILE A 126 2.03 -3.97 3.50
CA ILE A 126 1.87 -3.48 2.13
C ILE A 126 0.78 -4.29 1.45
N LEU A 127 -0.21 -3.61 0.90
CA LEU A 127 -1.23 -4.17 0.03
C LEU A 127 -1.02 -3.66 -1.38
N THR A 128 -0.94 -4.55 -2.36
CA THR A 128 -0.77 -4.20 -3.76
C THR A 128 -1.90 -4.78 -4.59
N GLU A 129 -2.70 -3.91 -5.21
CA GLU A 129 -3.89 -4.29 -5.98
C GLU A 129 -4.76 -5.32 -5.23
N PHE A 130 -4.76 -5.22 -3.89
CA PHE A 130 -5.37 -6.21 -3.03
C PHE A 130 -6.90 -6.13 -3.10
N ASN A 131 -7.51 -7.29 -3.32
CA ASN A 131 -8.96 -7.43 -3.40
C ASN A 131 -9.39 -8.59 -2.51
N GLY A 132 -9.84 -8.29 -1.31
CA GLY A 132 -10.20 -9.26 -0.29
C GLY A 132 -10.08 -8.70 1.11
N ASP A 133 -9.99 -9.59 2.08
CA ASP A 133 -9.81 -9.29 3.50
C ASP A 133 -8.89 -10.31 4.15
N GLY A 134 -8.36 -9.96 5.32
CA GLY A 134 -7.50 -10.81 6.10
C GLY A 134 -7.08 -10.16 7.41
N SER A 135 -6.21 -10.85 8.13
CA SER A 135 -5.70 -10.40 9.42
C SER A 135 -4.23 -10.73 9.60
N PHE A 136 -3.58 -10.04 10.52
CA PHE A 136 -2.22 -10.34 10.95
C PHE A 136 -2.06 -10.11 12.45
N SER A 137 -1.09 -10.78 13.04
CA SER A 137 -0.70 -10.57 14.43
C SER A 137 0.78 -10.82 14.65
N LEU A 138 1.34 -10.12 15.63
CA LEU A 138 2.66 -10.35 16.19
C LEU A 138 2.56 -10.38 17.70
N SER A 139 3.38 -11.25 18.31
CA SER A 139 3.64 -11.29 19.73
C SER A 139 5.13 -11.46 20.00
N GLU A 140 5.57 -11.18 21.23
CA GLU A 140 6.94 -11.47 21.63
C GLU A 140 7.21 -12.96 21.50
N GLY A 141 8.34 -13.34 20.90
CA GLY A 141 8.71 -14.73 20.63
C GLY A 141 10.01 -15.15 21.30
N ASP A 142 10.14 -16.42 21.64
CA ASP A 142 11.33 -17.02 22.25
C ASP A 142 12.42 -17.41 21.21
#